data_fbbb971d61a7609046e1126b4c5c32ed
#
_entry.id   fbbb971d61a7609046e1126b4c5c32ed
#
_cell.length_a   1.000
_cell.length_b   1.000
_cell.length_c   1.000
_cell.angle_alpha   90.00
_cell.angle_beta   90.00
_cell.angle_gamma   90.00
#
_symmetry.space_group_name_H-M   'P 1'
#
loop_
_entity.id
_entity.type
_entity.pdbx_description
1 polymer ?
#
loop_
_entity_poly.entity_id
_entity_poly.type
_entity_poly.pdbx_seq_one_letter_code
_entity_poly.pdbx_strand_id
1 'polypeptide(L)'
;MDESPLTFPDLPRLELDQLLAQLVDRAHEVIASQGRLRGLLHANQMITGDLALPVLLRHVVDAAQELVGARYAALGVNARAGGLAQFLHAGMSPETVAAIGALPQGKGLLGAVVEDPVPIRVTRIADDPRTSGFPDHHPPMNSFLGVPIRVRGEVFGNLYLCESSHGEFSAEDEDLVTALAATAGVAIANARLYDVARTRQDWLRASATITRRLLSTDPGNPLQLVVDLARDVAHADLVVVALPTADGAALRVDVAVGSGADHVTGMRIPVAGSLCGRVLTTGRPLRDSWNEESPGLGSAVPAELGLDPVLIVPLVGTRQVNGVLIAARQRERAAFTDDDLDMVSGFANQASLALELTEARLEQQRAAVADDRDRIAADLHDHVIQRLFAAGLSLQSVAKQLGPRTSAGERIAENITNLDQTISQIRTTIFKLHRASGAVTSGLRGRILDVLTEVTPALGFSPEIRFTGPLQSVVPDDIGEDLLAVLREALSNIARHANAESAAVDISVHDVLTLHVVDDGIGIPAITRRSGLANMAARAERHGGALRVTRGDRAGTELAWTVPIR
;
A
#
# COMPACT_ATOMS: atom_id res chain seq x y z
N MET A 1 -98.23 29.95 -63.69
CA MET A 1 -97.57 28.79 -63.08
C MET A 1 -96.42 29.29 -62.27
N ASP A 2 -96.59 29.34 -60.98
CA ASP A 2 -95.68 29.94 -60.00
C ASP A 2 -94.84 28.81 -59.46
N GLU A 3 -93.54 28.71 -59.81
CA GLU A 3 -92.62 27.77 -59.24
C GLU A 3 -91.90 28.45 -58.04
N SER A 4 -92.48 28.22 -56.81
CA SER A 4 -91.74 28.54 -55.61
C SER A 4 -90.58 27.59 -55.39
N PRO A 5 -89.39 28.07 -55.16
CA PRO A 5 -88.24 27.20 -54.85
C PRO A 5 -88.41 26.59 -53.43
N LEU A 6 -88.31 25.29 -53.34
CA LEU A 6 -88.28 24.57 -52.05
C LEU A 6 -87.05 25.06 -51.27
N THR A 7 -87.24 25.90 -50.30
CA THR A 7 -86.27 26.29 -49.30
C THR A 7 -86.19 25.15 -48.27
N PHE A 8 -85.16 24.38 -48.26
CA PHE A 8 -84.80 23.45 -47.21
C PHE A 8 -84.49 24.27 -45.95
N PRO A 9 -85.00 23.89 -44.79
CA PRO A 9 -84.61 24.60 -43.56
C PRO A 9 -83.13 24.47 -43.29
N ASP A 10 -82.45 25.58 -43.03
CA ASP A 10 -81.03 25.66 -42.71
C ASP A 10 -80.58 24.96 -41.41
N LEU A 11 -81.56 24.61 -40.53
CA LEU A 11 -81.30 23.95 -39.24
C LEU A 11 -80.57 22.60 -39.34
N PRO A 12 -80.90 21.65 -40.23
CA PRO A 12 -80.14 20.39 -40.32
C PRO A 12 -78.72 20.55 -40.83
N ARG A 13 -78.40 21.60 -41.58
CA ARG A 13 -77.05 21.91 -42.06
C ARG A 13 -76.19 22.48 -40.96
N LEU A 14 -76.74 23.38 -40.13
CA LEU A 14 -76.06 23.97 -38.97
C LEU A 14 -75.68 22.87 -37.92
N GLU A 15 -76.58 21.91 -37.65
CA GLU A 15 -76.32 20.80 -36.75
C GLU A 15 -75.25 19.86 -37.34
N LEU A 16 -75.23 19.57 -38.64
CA LEU A 16 -74.23 18.77 -39.32
C LEU A 16 -72.85 19.43 -39.31
N ASP A 17 -72.80 20.75 -39.58
CA ASP A 17 -71.58 21.54 -39.57
C ASP A 17 -70.99 21.61 -38.15
N GLN A 18 -71.82 21.74 -37.12
CA GLN A 18 -71.39 21.66 -35.70
C GLN A 18 -70.85 20.29 -35.33
N LEU A 19 -71.50 19.22 -35.76
CA LEU A 19 -71.03 17.84 -35.50
C LEU A 19 -69.73 17.55 -36.23
N LEU A 20 -69.56 18.02 -37.48
CA LEU A 20 -68.33 17.92 -38.23
C LEU A 20 -67.17 18.71 -37.57
N ALA A 21 -67.46 19.95 -37.13
CA ALA A 21 -66.48 20.73 -36.37
C ALA A 21 -66.04 20.00 -35.08
N GLN A 22 -66.97 19.49 -34.29
CA GLN A 22 -66.66 18.68 -33.10
C GLN A 22 -65.87 17.41 -33.42
N LEU A 23 -66.15 16.73 -34.55
CA LEU A 23 -65.42 15.57 -34.99
C LEU A 23 -63.98 15.90 -35.41
N VAL A 24 -63.80 17.01 -36.10
CA VAL A 24 -62.46 17.53 -36.51
C VAL A 24 -61.66 17.94 -35.29
N ASP A 25 -62.27 18.66 -34.34
CA ASP A 25 -61.61 19.04 -33.09
C ASP A 25 -61.22 17.79 -32.27
N ARG A 26 -62.11 16.79 -32.17
CA ARG A 26 -61.82 15.53 -31.47
C ARG A 26 -60.69 14.73 -32.19
N ALA A 27 -60.69 14.73 -33.52
CA ALA A 27 -59.62 14.10 -34.31
C ALA A 27 -58.27 14.79 -34.08
N HIS A 28 -58.26 16.14 -34.06
CA HIS A 28 -57.06 16.91 -33.73
C HIS A 28 -56.56 16.63 -32.31
N GLU A 29 -57.45 16.55 -31.32
CA GLU A 29 -57.07 16.16 -29.93
C GLU A 29 -56.43 14.76 -29.86
N VAL A 30 -57.01 13.78 -30.57
CA VAL A 30 -56.49 12.40 -30.60
C VAL A 30 -55.12 12.35 -31.31
N ILE A 31 -54.98 13.06 -32.44
CA ILE A 31 -53.68 13.10 -33.15
C ILE A 31 -52.61 13.79 -32.31
N ALA A 32 -52.93 14.90 -31.65
CA ALA A 32 -52.03 15.61 -30.75
C ALA A 32 -51.65 14.72 -29.55
N SER A 33 -52.59 14.02 -28.94
CA SER A 33 -52.32 13.07 -27.84
C SER A 33 -51.45 11.92 -28.27
N GLN A 34 -51.68 11.32 -29.47
CA GLN A 34 -50.81 10.27 -30.01
C GLN A 34 -49.41 10.79 -30.33
N GLY A 35 -49.27 12.01 -30.82
CA GLY A 35 -47.97 12.66 -31.06
C GLY A 35 -47.18 12.82 -29.77
N ARG A 36 -47.80 13.32 -28.71
CA ARG A 36 -47.23 13.48 -27.38
C ARG A 36 -46.78 12.15 -26.77
N LEU A 37 -47.60 11.12 -26.87
CA LEU A 37 -47.27 9.78 -26.38
C LEU A 37 -46.07 9.19 -27.10
N ARG A 38 -45.96 9.35 -28.44
CA ARG A 38 -44.78 8.94 -29.21
C ARG A 38 -43.53 9.71 -28.82
N GLY A 39 -43.65 11.02 -28.58
CA GLY A 39 -42.59 11.86 -28.08
C GLY A 39 -42.07 11.37 -26.71
N LEU A 40 -42.98 11.08 -25.78
CA LEU A 40 -42.61 10.55 -24.46
C LEU A 40 -41.93 9.18 -24.57
N LEU A 41 -42.43 8.28 -25.43
CA LEU A 41 -41.79 6.98 -25.64
C LEU A 41 -40.39 7.11 -26.24
N HIS A 42 -40.19 8.03 -27.19
CA HIS A 42 -38.89 8.30 -27.77
C HIS A 42 -37.91 8.87 -26.74
N ALA A 43 -38.36 9.85 -25.95
CA ALA A 43 -37.60 10.45 -24.85
C ALA A 43 -37.19 9.39 -23.81
N ASN A 44 -38.10 8.50 -23.45
CA ASN A 44 -37.82 7.39 -22.54
C ASN A 44 -36.79 6.39 -23.10
N GLN A 45 -36.83 6.11 -24.40
CA GLN A 45 -35.83 5.24 -25.07
C GLN A 45 -34.43 5.87 -25.05
N MET A 46 -34.33 7.18 -25.31
CA MET A 46 -33.03 7.88 -25.23
C MET A 46 -32.45 7.84 -23.82
N ILE A 47 -33.27 8.02 -22.80
CA ILE A 47 -32.83 8.07 -21.39
C ILE A 47 -32.43 6.68 -20.88
N THR A 48 -33.11 5.62 -21.29
CA THR A 48 -32.86 4.27 -20.76
C THR A 48 -31.72 3.53 -21.45
N GLY A 49 -31.21 4.04 -22.57
CA GLY A 49 -30.16 3.39 -23.37
C GLY A 49 -28.75 3.54 -22.81
N ASP A 50 -28.47 4.57 -22.01
CA ASP A 50 -27.15 4.89 -21.53
C ASP A 50 -26.98 4.63 -20.03
N LEU A 51 -25.83 3.99 -19.67
CA LEU A 51 -25.45 3.74 -18.29
C LEU A 51 -24.43 4.77 -17.75
N ALA A 52 -23.88 5.63 -18.61
CA ALA A 52 -22.95 6.68 -18.20
C ALA A 52 -23.73 7.91 -17.70
N LEU A 53 -23.68 8.20 -16.42
CA LEU A 53 -24.45 9.28 -15.79
C LEU A 53 -24.31 10.64 -16.51
N PRO A 54 -23.12 11.13 -16.93
CA PRO A 54 -23.02 12.42 -17.62
C PRO A 54 -23.73 12.46 -18.97
N VAL A 55 -23.74 11.35 -19.71
CA VAL A 55 -24.42 11.23 -21.00
C VAL A 55 -25.93 11.15 -20.78
N LEU A 56 -26.36 10.33 -19.83
CA LEU A 56 -27.75 10.22 -19.41
C LEU A 56 -28.35 11.57 -19.03
N LEU A 57 -27.66 12.37 -18.20
CA LEU A 57 -28.14 13.68 -17.78
C LEU A 57 -28.31 14.64 -18.94
N ARG A 58 -27.43 14.60 -19.94
CA ARG A 58 -27.54 15.39 -21.16
C ARG A 58 -28.77 14.97 -21.98
N HIS A 59 -28.95 13.65 -22.18
CA HIS A 59 -30.13 13.12 -22.89
C HIS A 59 -31.45 13.50 -22.19
N VAL A 60 -31.47 13.58 -20.85
CA VAL A 60 -32.63 14.04 -20.10
C VAL A 60 -32.98 15.49 -20.44
N VAL A 61 -31.96 16.38 -20.54
CA VAL A 61 -32.18 17.80 -20.88
C VAL A 61 -32.68 17.94 -22.32
N ASP A 62 -32.03 17.26 -23.27
CA ASP A 62 -32.38 17.30 -24.69
C ASP A 62 -33.79 16.74 -24.93
N ALA A 63 -34.10 15.59 -24.32
CA ALA A 63 -35.41 14.96 -24.39
C ALA A 63 -36.51 15.83 -23.79
N ALA A 64 -36.27 16.49 -22.66
CA ALA A 64 -37.25 17.40 -22.05
C ALA A 64 -37.49 18.63 -22.94
N GLN A 65 -36.44 19.18 -23.57
CA GLN A 65 -36.56 20.30 -24.49
C GLN A 65 -37.44 19.97 -25.70
N GLU A 66 -37.17 18.82 -26.33
CA GLU A 66 -37.94 18.37 -27.51
C GLU A 66 -39.38 18.03 -27.19
N LEU A 67 -39.61 17.36 -26.04
CA LEU A 67 -40.93 16.83 -25.66
C LEU A 67 -42.02 17.92 -25.56
N VAL A 68 -41.65 19.11 -25.05
CA VAL A 68 -42.61 20.21 -24.85
C VAL A 68 -42.30 21.44 -25.71
N GLY A 69 -41.37 21.31 -26.67
CA GLY A 69 -40.99 22.37 -27.56
C GLY A 69 -40.44 23.62 -26.84
N ALA A 70 -39.67 23.41 -25.80
CA ALA A 70 -39.04 24.51 -25.07
C ALA A 70 -37.84 25.02 -25.84
N ARG A 71 -37.61 26.34 -25.87
CA ARG A 71 -36.43 26.92 -26.47
C ARG A 71 -35.19 26.70 -25.64
N TYR A 72 -35.31 26.74 -24.33
CA TYR A 72 -34.23 26.53 -23.36
C TYR A 72 -34.59 25.45 -22.39
N ALA A 73 -33.67 24.56 -22.12
CA ALA A 73 -33.80 23.54 -21.11
C ALA A 73 -32.54 23.50 -20.24
N ALA A 74 -32.71 23.18 -18.95
CA ALA A 74 -31.59 22.99 -18.06
C ALA A 74 -31.91 21.95 -16.99
N LEU A 75 -30.85 21.30 -16.49
CA LEU A 75 -30.89 20.39 -15.34
C LEU A 75 -29.90 20.88 -14.28
N GLY A 76 -30.42 21.28 -13.15
CA GLY A 76 -29.63 21.57 -11.95
C GLY A 76 -29.54 20.34 -11.07
N VAL A 77 -28.32 19.84 -10.80
CA VAL A 77 -28.07 18.73 -9.88
C VAL A 77 -27.77 19.30 -8.50
N ASN A 78 -28.47 18.87 -7.48
CA ASN A 78 -28.32 19.38 -6.13
C ASN A 78 -27.04 18.87 -5.46
N ALA A 79 -26.29 19.75 -4.78
CA ALA A 79 -25.16 19.38 -3.95
C ALA A 79 -25.62 18.90 -2.57
N ARG A 80 -24.91 17.93 -1.95
CA ARG A 80 -25.20 17.44 -0.59
C ARG A 80 -25.12 18.53 0.48
N ALA A 81 -24.26 19.52 0.28
CA ALA A 81 -24.06 20.64 1.21
C ALA A 81 -24.97 21.84 0.96
N GLY A 82 -25.93 21.72 0.03
CA GLY A 82 -26.78 22.82 -0.45
C GLY A 82 -26.23 23.51 -1.69
N GLY A 83 -27.11 24.10 -2.51
CA GLY A 83 -26.78 24.69 -3.80
C GLY A 83 -26.69 23.65 -4.94
N LEU A 84 -26.12 24.07 -6.08
CA LEU A 84 -25.98 23.25 -7.27
C LEU A 84 -24.58 22.65 -7.36
N ALA A 85 -24.50 21.33 -7.53
CA ALA A 85 -23.24 20.62 -7.83
C ALA A 85 -22.88 20.70 -9.31
N GLN A 86 -23.89 20.68 -10.18
CA GLN A 86 -23.73 20.70 -11.62
C GLN A 86 -24.94 21.38 -12.28
N PHE A 87 -24.72 22.05 -13.41
CA PHE A 87 -25.77 22.66 -14.22
C PHE A 87 -25.52 22.35 -15.70
N LEU A 88 -26.44 21.56 -16.27
CA LEU A 88 -26.42 21.22 -17.69
C LEU A 88 -27.51 22.05 -18.38
N HIS A 89 -27.28 22.50 -19.60
CA HIS A 89 -28.24 23.30 -20.33
C HIS A 89 -28.25 22.95 -21.82
N ALA A 90 -29.34 23.24 -22.48
CA ALA A 90 -29.53 23.16 -23.93
C ALA A 90 -30.24 24.43 -24.45
N GLY A 91 -30.06 24.74 -25.73
CA GLY A 91 -30.70 25.87 -26.41
C GLY A 91 -29.95 27.18 -26.34
N MET A 92 -28.84 27.32 -25.56
CA MET A 92 -27.99 28.52 -25.53
C MET A 92 -26.72 28.31 -26.37
N SER A 93 -26.24 29.35 -27.04
CA SER A 93 -24.96 29.29 -27.72
C SER A 93 -23.78 29.33 -26.73
N PRO A 94 -22.61 28.73 -27.08
CA PRO A 94 -21.42 28.79 -26.22
C PRO A 94 -20.98 30.23 -25.91
N GLU A 95 -21.16 31.17 -26.84
CA GLU A 95 -20.82 32.58 -26.66
C GLU A 95 -21.72 33.24 -25.62
N THR A 96 -23.03 32.93 -25.60
CA THR A 96 -23.98 33.42 -24.61
C THR A 96 -23.63 32.89 -23.22
N VAL A 97 -23.31 31.61 -23.12
CA VAL A 97 -22.92 30.97 -21.84
C VAL A 97 -21.64 31.61 -21.31
N ALA A 98 -20.63 31.83 -22.16
CA ALA A 98 -19.37 32.49 -21.78
C ALA A 98 -19.60 33.92 -21.29
N ALA A 99 -20.55 34.65 -21.91
CA ALA A 99 -20.90 36.03 -21.55
C ALA A 99 -21.62 36.11 -20.17
N ILE A 100 -22.45 35.13 -19.84
CA ILE A 100 -23.13 35.04 -18.53
C ILE A 100 -22.11 34.71 -17.40
N GLY A 101 -21.13 33.85 -17.69
CA GLY A 101 -19.94 33.56 -16.86
C GLY A 101 -20.19 32.78 -15.57
N ALA A 102 -21.20 33.09 -14.79
CA ALA A 102 -21.45 32.45 -13.49
C ALA A 102 -22.57 31.42 -13.57
N LEU A 103 -22.40 30.29 -12.85
CA LEU A 103 -23.46 29.31 -12.66
C LEU A 103 -24.61 29.89 -11.84
N PRO A 104 -25.87 29.47 -12.09
CA PRO A 104 -27.02 29.91 -11.29
C PRO A 104 -26.84 29.60 -9.81
N GLN A 105 -27.13 30.59 -8.96
CA GLN A 105 -27.02 30.44 -7.50
C GLN A 105 -28.25 29.78 -6.85
N GLY A 106 -29.20 29.27 -7.64
CA GLY A 106 -30.45 28.68 -7.12
C GLY A 106 -31.37 29.68 -6.44
N LYS A 107 -31.37 30.95 -6.89
CA LYS A 107 -32.31 31.99 -6.40
C LYS A 107 -33.52 32.09 -7.31
N GLY A 108 -34.56 32.74 -6.85
CA GLY A 108 -35.76 32.97 -7.62
C GLY A 108 -36.57 31.70 -7.89
N LEU A 109 -37.13 31.57 -9.09
CA LEU A 109 -37.91 30.40 -9.50
C LEU A 109 -37.09 29.10 -9.47
N LEU A 110 -35.78 29.16 -9.77
CA LEU A 110 -34.91 28.00 -9.68
C LEU A 110 -34.80 27.49 -8.23
N GLY A 111 -34.68 28.41 -7.27
CA GLY A 111 -34.63 28.08 -5.84
C GLY A 111 -35.97 27.59 -5.32
N ALA A 112 -37.07 28.15 -5.78
CA ALA A 112 -38.40 27.74 -5.35
C ALA A 112 -38.67 26.25 -5.61
N VAL A 113 -38.23 25.69 -6.75
CA VAL A 113 -38.36 24.24 -7.03
C VAL A 113 -37.44 23.40 -6.13
N VAL A 114 -36.34 23.98 -5.63
CA VAL A 114 -35.43 23.30 -4.69
C VAL A 114 -36.01 23.29 -3.29
N GLU A 115 -36.61 24.42 -2.83
CA GLU A 115 -37.20 24.60 -1.49
C GLU A 115 -38.47 23.80 -1.32
N ASP A 116 -39.40 23.89 -2.30
CA ASP A 116 -40.62 23.10 -2.35
C ASP A 116 -40.61 22.25 -3.64
N PRO A 117 -40.26 20.96 -3.53
CA PRO A 117 -40.06 20.11 -4.68
C PRO A 117 -41.37 19.61 -5.29
N VAL A 118 -42.14 20.52 -5.78
CA VAL A 118 -43.37 20.31 -6.58
C VAL A 118 -43.19 20.97 -7.95
N PRO A 119 -43.86 20.51 -9.00
CA PRO A 119 -43.86 21.20 -10.28
C PRO A 119 -44.33 22.67 -10.15
N ILE A 120 -43.59 23.58 -10.80
CA ILE A 120 -43.91 25.00 -10.83
C ILE A 120 -44.06 25.42 -12.28
N ARG A 121 -45.23 25.87 -12.66
CA ARG A 121 -45.56 26.40 -14.00
C ARG A 121 -45.88 27.88 -13.90
N VAL A 122 -45.22 28.72 -14.69
CA VAL A 122 -45.37 30.17 -14.69
C VAL A 122 -45.53 30.66 -16.13
N THR A 123 -46.64 31.32 -16.40
CA THR A 123 -46.94 31.89 -17.73
C THR A 123 -46.04 33.07 -18.03
N ARG A 124 -45.76 33.94 -17.05
CA ARG A 124 -44.90 35.12 -17.20
C ARG A 124 -43.99 35.28 -15.99
N ILE A 125 -42.70 35.01 -16.21
CA ILE A 125 -41.67 35.06 -15.14
C ILE A 125 -41.63 36.43 -14.46
N ALA A 126 -41.80 37.51 -15.23
CA ALA A 126 -41.75 38.89 -14.73
C ALA A 126 -42.86 39.19 -13.71
N ASP A 127 -43.99 38.50 -13.78
CA ASP A 127 -45.15 38.73 -12.94
C ASP A 127 -45.16 37.83 -11.68
N ASP A 128 -44.24 36.86 -11.58
CA ASP A 128 -44.19 35.95 -10.44
C ASP A 128 -43.39 36.58 -9.27
N PRO A 129 -43.98 36.62 -8.04
CA PRO A 129 -43.35 37.26 -6.90
C PRO A 129 -42.02 36.60 -6.45
N ARG A 130 -41.73 35.38 -6.89
CA ARG A 130 -40.51 34.64 -6.59
C ARG A 130 -39.36 35.00 -7.52
N THR A 131 -39.58 35.78 -8.59
CA THR A 131 -38.52 36.12 -9.54
C THR A 131 -37.41 36.96 -8.89
N SER A 132 -36.17 36.66 -9.21
CA SER A 132 -34.98 37.43 -8.78
C SER A 132 -34.30 38.19 -9.94
N GLY A 133 -34.94 38.21 -11.13
CA GLY A 133 -34.36 38.75 -12.34
C GLY A 133 -33.37 37.83 -13.02
N PHE A 134 -32.78 38.31 -14.12
CA PHE A 134 -31.77 37.59 -14.86
C PHE A 134 -30.42 38.28 -14.72
N PRO A 135 -29.32 37.54 -14.76
CA PRO A 135 -27.98 38.14 -14.81
C PRO A 135 -27.73 38.88 -16.13
N ASP A 136 -26.68 39.70 -16.15
CA ASP A 136 -26.28 40.41 -17.34
C ASP A 136 -26.01 39.43 -18.50
N HIS A 137 -26.36 39.86 -19.73
CA HIS A 137 -26.25 39.05 -20.95
C HIS A 137 -27.13 37.80 -21.04
N HIS A 138 -27.97 37.54 -20.06
CA HIS A 138 -28.91 36.42 -20.10
C HIS A 138 -30.06 36.75 -21.09
N PRO A 139 -30.45 35.81 -22.00
CA PRO A 139 -31.58 36.03 -22.88
C PRO A 139 -32.86 36.22 -22.07
N PRO A 140 -33.76 37.09 -22.49
CA PRO A 140 -35.07 37.27 -21.85
C PRO A 140 -35.87 35.97 -21.94
N MET A 141 -36.53 35.60 -20.85
CA MET A 141 -37.39 34.44 -20.81
C MET A 141 -38.72 34.83 -20.19
N ASN A 142 -39.85 34.37 -20.79
CA ASN A 142 -41.18 34.69 -20.35
C ASN A 142 -41.86 33.53 -19.64
N SER A 143 -41.98 32.37 -20.30
CA SER A 143 -42.65 31.22 -19.71
C SER A 143 -41.64 30.26 -19.02
N PHE A 144 -42.07 29.62 -17.93
CA PHE A 144 -41.25 28.73 -17.12
C PHE A 144 -42.03 27.49 -16.69
N LEU A 145 -41.36 26.35 -16.75
CA LEU A 145 -41.78 25.09 -16.15
C LEU A 145 -40.61 24.46 -15.43
N GLY A 146 -40.71 24.31 -14.10
CA GLY A 146 -39.72 23.64 -13.26
C GLY A 146 -40.27 22.34 -12.70
N VAL A 147 -39.59 21.22 -12.86
CA VAL A 147 -40.05 19.91 -12.41
C VAL A 147 -38.93 19.18 -11.65
N PRO A 148 -39.15 18.69 -10.42
CA PRO A 148 -38.16 17.98 -9.65
C PRO A 148 -37.93 16.56 -10.20
N ILE A 149 -36.67 16.14 -10.26
CA ILE A 149 -36.28 14.75 -10.52
C ILE A 149 -36.02 14.06 -9.18
N ARG A 150 -36.76 13.00 -8.88
CA ARG A 150 -36.63 12.24 -7.64
C ARG A 150 -35.94 10.90 -7.90
N VAL A 151 -34.96 10.61 -7.07
CA VAL A 151 -34.25 9.32 -7.05
C VAL A 151 -34.53 8.68 -5.69
N ARG A 152 -35.21 7.54 -5.67
CA ARG A 152 -35.59 6.83 -4.41
C ARG A 152 -36.29 7.71 -3.37
N GLY A 153 -37.10 8.67 -3.82
CA GLY A 153 -37.84 9.58 -2.96
C GLY A 153 -37.12 10.88 -2.59
N GLU A 154 -35.80 10.95 -2.76
CA GLU A 154 -35.02 12.18 -2.55
C GLU A 154 -34.92 13.00 -3.84
N VAL A 155 -34.82 14.31 -3.73
CA VAL A 155 -34.67 15.22 -4.86
C VAL A 155 -33.19 15.19 -5.31
N PHE A 156 -32.97 14.60 -6.47
CA PHE A 156 -31.65 14.55 -7.11
C PHE A 156 -31.27 15.89 -7.75
N GLY A 157 -32.24 16.54 -8.36
CA GLY A 157 -32.07 17.77 -9.11
C GLY A 157 -33.40 18.23 -9.69
N ASN A 158 -33.36 19.28 -10.49
CA ASN A 158 -34.57 19.87 -11.07
C ASN A 158 -34.36 20.15 -12.56
N LEU A 159 -35.39 19.83 -13.36
CA LEU A 159 -35.49 20.23 -14.75
C LEU A 159 -36.14 21.62 -14.81
N TYR A 160 -35.58 22.49 -15.63
CA TYR A 160 -36.02 23.84 -15.90
C TYR A 160 -36.20 24.01 -17.40
N LEU A 161 -37.40 24.43 -17.80
CA LEU A 161 -37.77 24.65 -19.19
C LEU A 161 -38.30 26.07 -19.34
N CYS A 162 -37.82 26.76 -20.36
CA CYS A 162 -38.21 28.14 -20.60
C CYS A 162 -38.53 28.37 -22.07
N GLU A 163 -39.39 29.35 -22.36
CA GLU A 163 -39.82 29.76 -23.68
C GLU A 163 -40.48 28.63 -24.47
N SER A 164 -41.73 28.29 -24.08
CA SER A 164 -42.55 27.37 -24.86
C SER A 164 -42.78 27.92 -26.29
N SER A 165 -42.69 27.07 -27.29
CA SER A 165 -43.00 27.38 -28.69
C SER A 165 -44.44 27.81 -28.90
N HIS A 166 -45.32 27.50 -27.95
CA HIS A 166 -46.73 27.90 -27.97
C HIS A 166 -47.04 29.13 -27.10
N GLY A 167 -46.00 29.80 -26.58
CA GLY A 167 -46.09 30.97 -25.71
C GLY A 167 -46.10 30.66 -24.23
N GLU A 168 -46.87 29.69 -23.77
CA GLU A 168 -46.93 29.24 -22.40
C GLU A 168 -46.91 27.71 -22.32
N PHE A 169 -46.52 27.16 -21.17
CA PHE A 169 -46.59 25.73 -20.91
C PHE A 169 -47.99 25.37 -20.42
N SER A 170 -48.56 24.30 -20.96
CA SER A 170 -49.85 23.76 -20.58
C SER A 170 -49.75 22.83 -19.36
N ALA A 171 -50.92 22.48 -18.78
CA ALA A 171 -50.97 21.43 -17.73
C ALA A 171 -50.52 20.07 -18.29
N GLU A 172 -50.77 19.79 -19.56
CA GLU A 172 -50.33 18.56 -20.23
C GLU A 172 -48.82 18.52 -20.39
N ASP A 173 -48.15 19.65 -20.67
CA ASP A 173 -46.68 19.75 -20.73
C ASP A 173 -46.06 19.46 -19.36
N GLU A 174 -46.68 19.95 -18.27
CA GLU A 174 -46.30 19.68 -16.89
C GLU A 174 -46.40 18.18 -16.58
N ASP A 175 -47.48 17.51 -16.98
CA ASP A 175 -47.68 16.07 -16.80
C ASP A 175 -46.64 15.26 -17.58
N LEU A 176 -46.38 15.64 -18.83
CA LEU A 176 -45.37 14.97 -19.68
C LEU A 176 -43.95 15.07 -19.12
N VAL A 177 -43.55 16.29 -18.70
CA VAL A 177 -42.21 16.50 -18.11
C VAL A 177 -42.11 15.82 -16.75
N THR A 178 -43.20 15.75 -15.97
CA THR A 178 -43.25 15.03 -14.70
C THR A 178 -43.07 13.51 -14.92
N ALA A 179 -43.72 12.95 -15.94
CA ALA A 179 -43.55 11.55 -16.31
C ALA A 179 -42.11 11.25 -16.80
N LEU A 180 -41.53 12.14 -17.60
CA LEU A 180 -40.13 12.07 -18.04
C LEU A 180 -39.18 12.16 -16.84
N ALA A 181 -39.38 13.07 -15.91
CA ALA A 181 -38.57 13.24 -14.71
C ALA A 181 -38.64 11.99 -13.81
N ALA A 182 -39.78 11.33 -13.72
CA ALA A 182 -39.91 10.06 -12.99
C ALA A 182 -39.05 8.93 -13.65
N THR A 183 -39.12 8.82 -14.99
CA THR A 183 -38.27 7.84 -15.74
C THR A 183 -36.81 8.18 -15.61
N ALA A 184 -36.41 9.45 -15.73
CA ALA A 184 -35.05 9.93 -15.53
C ALA A 184 -34.54 9.57 -14.13
N GLY A 185 -35.39 9.71 -13.10
CA GLY A 185 -35.03 9.32 -11.72
C GLY A 185 -34.67 7.84 -11.58
N VAL A 186 -35.41 6.95 -12.25
CA VAL A 186 -35.08 5.51 -12.29
C VAL A 186 -33.80 5.25 -13.06
N ALA A 187 -33.62 5.88 -14.22
CA ALA A 187 -32.41 5.71 -15.04
C ALA A 187 -31.14 6.21 -14.30
N ILE A 188 -31.23 7.36 -13.63
CA ILE A 188 -30.16 7.92 -12.78
C ILE A 188 -29.82 6.96 -11.63
N ALA A 189 -30.84 6.38 -10.95
CA ALA A 189 -30.62 5.38 -9.91
C ALA A 189 -29.86 4.17 -10.45
N ASN A 190 -30.24 3.67 -11.61
CA ASN A 190 -29.59 2.53 -12.26
C ASN A 190 -28.16 2.85 -12.70
N ALA A 191 -27.92 4.02 -13.31
CA ALA A 191 -26.59 4.46 -13.70
C ALA A 191 -25.63 4.55 -12.50
N ARG A 192 -26.09 5.12 -11.37
CA ARG A 192 -25.31 5.17 -10.12
C ARG A 192 -25.01 3.78 -9.55
N LEU A 193 -25.98 2.88 -9.55
CA LEU A 193 -25.78 1.50 -9.10
C LEU A 193 -24.77 0.76 -9.98
N TYR A 194 -24.86 0.97 -11.29
CA TYR A 194 -23.92 0.38 -12.24
C TYR A 194 -22.50 0.89 -12.02
N ASP A 195 -22.34 2.19 -11.81
CA ASP A 195 -21.04 2.82 -11.57
C ASP A 195 -20.39 2.29 -10.28
N VAL A 196 -21.15 2.23 -9.19
CA VAL A 196 -20.71 1.61 -7.92
C VAL A 196 -20.34 0.14 -8.10
N ALA A 197 -21.14 -0.64 -8.83
CA ALA A 197 -20.86 -2.04 -9.07
C ALA A 197 -19.60 -2.23 -9.92
N ARG A 198 -19.39 -1.41 -10.94
CA ARG A 198 -18.21 -1.41 -11.80
C ARG A 198 -16.94 -1.08 -11.01
N THR A 199 -16.98 -0.01 -10.24
CA THR A 199 -15.86 0.41 -9.38
C THR A 199 -15.50 -0.69 -8.38
N ARG A 200 -16.50 -1.32 -7.76
CA ARG A 200 -16.27 -2.47 -6.86
C ARG A 200 -15.67 -3.68 -7.58
N GLN A 201 -16.08 -3.96 -8.81
CA GLN A 201 -15.52 -5.04 -9.61
C GLN A 201 -14.05 -4.77 -9.98
N ASP A 202 -13.71 -3.55 -10.36
CA ASP A 202 -12.34 -3.15 -10.70
C ASP A 202 -11.43 -3.23 -9.46
N TRP A 203 -11.94 -2.84 -8.29
CA TRP A 203 -11.27 -3.02 -7.02
C TRP A 203 -10.98 -4.50 -6.71
N LEU A 204 -11.97 -5.39 -6.87
CA LEU A 204 -11.77 -6.82 -6.64
C LEU A 204 -10.74 -7.43 -7.59
N ARG A 205 -10.73 -7.00 -8.86
CA ARG A 205 -9.72 -7.44 -9.85
C ARG A 205 -8.32 -6.97 -9.48
N ALA A 206 -8.17 -5.71 -9.09
CA ALA A 206 -6.90 -5.15 -8.62
C ALA A 206 -6.37 -5.92 -7.41
N SER A 207 -7.22 -6.14 -6.42
CA SER A 207 -6.96 -6.89 -5.20
C SER A 207 -6.48 -8.33 -5.48
N ALA A 208 -7.19 -9.06 -6.36
CA ALA A 208 -6.79 -10.40 -6.79
C ALA A 208 -5.46 -10.40 -7.57
N THR A 209 -5.17 -9.35 -8.32
CA THR A 209 -3.93 -9.20 -9.08
C THR A 209 -2.73 -9.01 -8.16
N ILE A 210 -2.86 -8.17 -7.11
CA ILE A 210 -1.83 -8.02 -6.09
C ILE A 210 -1.53 -9.37 -5.44
N THR A 211 -2.56 -10.04 -4.92
CA THR A 211 -2.38 -11.31 -4.22
C THR A 211 -1.67 -12.33 -5.12
N ARG A 212 -2.06 -12.46 -6.38
CA ARG A 212 -1.45 -13.38 -7.33
C ARG A 212 0.01 -13.05 -7.64
N ARG A 213 0.33 -11.78 -7.86
CA ARG A 213 1.70 -11.33 -8.15
C ARG A 213 2.63 -11.49 -6.96
N LEU A 214 2.17 -11.13 -5.76
CA LEU A 214 2.94 -11.27 -4.53
C LEU A 214 3.18 -12.73 -4.11
N LEU A 215 2.32 -13.65 -4.56
CA LEU A 215 2.49 -15.09 -4.38
C LEU A 215 3.31 -15.76 -5.50
N SER A 216 3.69 -15.04 -6.55
CA SER A 216 4.52 -15.57 -7.63
C SER A 216 5.98 -15.75 -7.18
N THR A 217 6.74 -16.54 -7.97
CA THR A 217 8.15 -16.85 -7.69
C THR A 217 9.06 -15.64 -7.92
N ASP A 218 8.63 -14.69 -8.76
CA ASP A 218 9.31 -13.41 -9.01
C ASP A 218 8.29 -12.27 -8.91
N PRO A 219 8.08 -11.70 -7.72
CA PRO A 219 7.08 -10.64 -7.51
C PRO A 219 7.50 -9.28 -8.12
N GLY A 220 8.74 -9.12 -8.60
CA GLY A 220 9.29 -7.83 -9.01
C GLY A 220 9.39 -6.86 -7.81
N ASN A 221 9.13 -5.56 -8.05
CA ASN A 221 9.01 -4.59 -6.95
C ASN A 221 7.54 -4.56 -6.45
N PRO A 222 7.24 -5.13 -5.26
CA PRO A 222 5.88 -5.18 -4.75
C PRO A 222 5.26 -3.81 -4.53
N LEU A 223 6.06 -2.83 -4.08
CA LEU A 223 5.57 -1.47 -3.84
C LEU A 223 5.17 -0.77 -5.13
N GLN A 224 5.92 -0.99 -6.22
CA GLN A 224 5.58 -0.44 -7.54
C GLN A 224 4.20 -0.94 -8.00
N LEU A 225 3.94 -2.24 -7.87
CA LEU A 225 2.65 -2.83 -8.22
C LEU A 225 1.49 -2.22 -7.41
N VAL A 226 1.71 -2.04 -6.09
CA VAL A 226 0.71 -1.42 -5.20
C VAL A 226 0.37 -0.01 -5.66
N VAL A 227 1.40 0.79 -5.98
CA VAL A 227 1.22 2.19 -6.39
C VAL A 227 0.52 2.30 -7.75
N ASP A 228 0.89 1.47 -8.73
CA ASP A 228 0.26 1.44 -10.04
C ASP A 228 -1.23 1.12 -9.94
N LEU A 229 -1.59 0.07 -9.20
CA LEU A 229 -2.98 -0.36 -9.04
C LEU A 229 -3.79 0.63 -8.18
N ALA A 230 -3.17 1.22 -7.15
CA ALA A 230 -3.81 2.24 -6.33
C ALA A 230 -4.13 3.50 -7.14
N ARG A 231 -3.26 3.89 -8.09
CA ARG A 231 -3.50 5.02 -9.00
C ARG A 231 -4.74 4.79 -9.86
N ASP A 232 -4.84 3.59 -10.44
CA ASP A 232 -5.96 3.25 -11.33
C ASP A 232 -7.29 3.17 -10.54
N VAL A 233 -7.28 2.56 -9.35
CA VAL A 233 -8.46 2.41 -8.50
C VAL A 233 -8.92 3.74 -7.90
N ALA A 234 -7.97 4.56 -7.45
CA ALA A 234 -8.29 5.88 -6.88
C ALA A 234 -8.55 6.96 -7.96
N HIS A 235 -8.36 6.65 -9.25
CA HIS A 235 -8.35 7.63 -10.34
C HIS A 235 -7.51 8.86 -9.99
N ALA A 236 -6.32 8.61 -9.39
CA ALA A 236 -5.43 9.65 -8.90
C ALA A 236 -4.41 10.07 -9.96
N ASP A 237 -3.98 11.32 -9.91
CA ASP A 237 -2.94 11.86 -10.80
C ASP A 237 -1.53 11.59 -10.25
N LEU A 238 -1.39 11.48 -8.92
CA LEU A 238 -0.16 11.06 -8.24
C LEU A 238 -0.52 10.06 -7.13
N VAL A 239 0.24 8.97 -7.05
CA VAL A 239 0.20 8.03 -5.91
C VAL A 239 1.61 7.79 -5.40
N VAL A 240 1.74 7.75 -4.07
CA VAL A 240 3.02 7.63 -3.36
C VAL A 240 2.88 6.61 -2.25
N VAL A 241 3.88 5.74 -2.09
CA VAL A 241 4.08 4.95 -0.86
C VAL A 241 5.29 5.49 -0.11
N ALA A 242 5.07 5.82 1.15
CA ALA A 242 6.12 6.27 2.06
C ALA A 242 6.23 5.36 3.28
N LEU A 243 7.46 4.91 3.57
CA LEU A 243 7.79 3.97 4.63
C LEU A 243 8.57 4.66 5.76
N PRO A 244 8.42 4.22 7.01
CA PRO A 244 9.19 4.77 8.13
C PRO A 244 10.70 4.57 7.93
N THR A 245 11.47 5.59 8.26
CA THR A 245 12.94 5.47 8.37
C THR A 245 13.32 4.68 9.62
N ALA A 246 14.52 4.12 9.66
CA ALA A 246 14.99 3.28 10.77
C ALA A 246 14.98 4.01 12.14
N ASP A 247 15.12 5.33 12.13
CA ASP A 247 15.06 6.18 13.32
C ASP A 247 13.61 6.55 13.73
N GLY A 248 12.61 6.20 12.91
CA GLY A 248 11.19 6.52 13.14
C GLY A 248 10.86 8.01 13.07
N ALA A 249 11.82 8.90 12.81
CA ALA A 249 11.62 10.34 12.82
C ALA A 249 10.96 10.87 11.53
N ALA A 250 11.07 10.14 10.43
CA ALA A 250 10.55 10.52 9.12
C ALA A 250 9.95 9.32 8.37
N LEU A 251 9.17 9.64 7.36
CA LEU A 251 8.77 8.72 6.29
C LEU A 251 9.63 9.01 5.06
N ARG A 252 10.14 7.98 4.41
CA ARG A 252 10.82 8.10 3.13
C ARG A 252 9.88 7.67 2.02
N VAL A 253 9.78 8.45 0.96
CA VAL A 253 9.07 8.08 -0.25
C VAL A 253 9.88 7.01 -0.97
N ASP A 254 9.38 5.78 -0.96
CA ASP A 254 10.03 4.64 -1.59
C ASP A 254 9.65 4.49 -3.05
N VAL A 255 8.37 4.70 -3.35
CA VAL A 255 7.82 4.60 -4.71
C VAL A 255 6.79 5.69 -4.92
N ALA A 256 6.82 6.30 -6.10
CA ALA A 256 5.81 7.26 -6.57
C ALA A 256 5.50 7.01 -8.04
N VAL A 257 4.24 7.22 -8.45
CA VAL A 257 3.80 7.10 -9.85
C VAL A 257 2.79 8.19 -10.17
N GLY A 258 2.95 8.80 -11.33
CA GLY A 258 2.06 9.86 -11.84
C GLY A 258 2.74 11.22 -11.94
N SER A 259 1.93 12.27 -11.95
CA SER A 259 2.38 13.65 -12.13
C SER A 259 3.29 14.09 -10.98
N GLY A 260 4.54 14.43 -11.28
CA GLY A 260 5.53 14.87 -10.27
C GLY A 260 6.21 13.76 -9.50
N ALA A 261 6.06 12.49 -9.87
CA ALA A 261 6.66 11.34 -9.20
C ALA A 261 8.19 11.48 -9.03
N ASP A 262 8.89 11.95 -10.07
CA ASP A 262 10.35 12.13 -10.05
C ASP A 262 10.83 13.16 -9.02
N HIS A 263 9.98 14.15 -8.68
CA HIS A 263 10.31 15.18 -7.70
C HIS A 263 10.18 14.70 -6.26
N VAL A 264 9.30 13.73 -6.01
CA VAL A 264 8.98 13.28 -4.65
C VAL A 264 9.65 11.96 -4.27
N THR A 265 10.11 11.16 -5.23
CA THR A 265 10.78 9.88 -4.96
C THR A 265 12.07 10.09 -4.17
N GLY A 266 12.26 9.31 -3.10
CA GLY A 266 13.41 9.42 -2.19
C GLY A 266 13.29 10.53 -1.13
N MET A 267 12.26 11.37 -1.19
CA MET A 267 12.01 12.45 -0.24
C MET A 267 11.77 11.94 1.19
N ARG A 268 12.16 12.75 2.17
CA ARG A 268 11.87 12.50 3.57
C ARG A 268 10.76 13.44 4.06
N ILE A 269 9.70 12.87 4.62
CA ILE A 269 8.56 13.58 5.20
C ILE A 269 8.67 13.45 6.72
N PRO A 270 8.80 14.54 7.49
CA PRO A 270 8.85 14.45 8.93
C PRO A 270 7.56 13.80 9.47
N VAL A 271 7.68 12.94 10.49
CA VAL A 271 6.50 12.38 11.17
C VAL A 271 5.83 13.46 12.01
N ALA A 272 6.64 14.27 12.74
CA ALA A 272 6.11 15.36 13.54
C ALA A 272 5.52 16.48 12.67
N GLY A 273 4.26 16.86 12.95
CA GLY A 273 3.59 18.00 12.33
C GLY A 273 3.05 17.76 10.91
N SER A 274 3.30 16.61 10.27
CA SER A 274 2.79 16.33 8.93
C SER A 274 1.47 15.54 8.94
N LEU A 275 0.68 15.67 7.86
CA LEU A 275 -0.53 14.87 7.65
C LEU A 275 -0.19 13.37 7.58
N CYS A 276 0.89 13.02 6.91
CA CYS A 276 1.37 11.65 6.79
C CYS A 276 1.77 11.05 8.14
N GLY A 277 2.46 11.82 8.98
CA GLY A 277 2.82 11.42 10.33
C GLY A 277 1.61 11.23 11.23
N ARG A 278 0.58 12.07 11.09
CA ARG A 278 -0.71 11.90 11.79
C ARG A 278 -1.38 10.58 11.42
N VAL A 279 -1.44 10.23 10.13
CA VAL A 279 -2.00 8.96 9.66
C VAL A 279 -1.16 7.78 10.15
N LEU A 280 0.18 7.87 10.09
CA LEU A 280 1.08 6.83 10.58
C LEU A 280 0.86 6.52 12.07
N THR A 281 0.73 7.57 12.90
CA THR A 281 0.62 7.42 14.36
C THR A 281 -0.77 7.03 14.82
N THR A 282 -1.82 7.51 14.16
CA THR A 282 -3.21 7.24 14.54
C THR A 282 -3.78 5.98 13.92
N GLY A 283 -3.18 5.49 12.82
CA GLY A 283 -3.71 4.40 12.01
C GLY A 283 -5.07 4.71 11.35
N ARG A 284 -5.45 6.00 11.31
CA ARG A 284 -6.72 6.43 10.72
C ARG A 284 -6.48 7.12 9.39
N PRO A 285 -7.23 6.75 8.34
CA PRO A 285 -7.13 7.42 7.06
C PRO A 285 -7.59 8.88 7.16
N LEU A 286 -7.09 9.71 6.25
CA LEU A 286 -7.38 11.13 6.19
C LEU A 286 -7.68 11.55 4.75
N ARG A 287 -8.69 12.38 4.61
CA ARG A 287 -9.01 13.13 3.39
C ARG A 287 -8.92 14.61 3.71
N ASP A 288 -8.04 15.31 3.03
CA ASP A 288 -7.76 16.72 3.30
C ASP A 288 -7.33 17.44 2.03
N SER A 289 -7.12 18.73 2.13
CA SER A 289 -6.45 19.54 1.12
C SER A 289 -5.00 19.79 1.54
N TRP A 290 -4.09 19.87 0.56
CA TRP A 290 -2.73 20.32 0.85
C TRP A 290 -2.78 21.76 1.35
N ASN A 291 -2.32 21.95 2.57
CA ASN A 291 -2.12 23.28 3.11
C ASN A 291 -0.64 23.66 2.94
N GLU A 292 -0.34 24.84 2.36
CA GLU A 292 1.04 25.33 2.14
C GLU A 292 1.85 25.41 3.44
N GLU A 293 1.17 25.51 4.58
CA GLU A 293 1.78 25.53 5.91
C GLU A 293 2.10 24.14 6.47
N SER A 294 1.63 23.04 5.82
CA SER A 294 1.88 21.69 6.32
C SER A 294 3.25 21.18 5.83
N PRO A 295 4.20 20.88 6.74
CA PRO A 295 5.49 20.34 6.35
C PRO A 295 5.33 18.96 5.69
N GLY A 296 5.99 18.75 4.57
CA GLY A 296 6.02 17.45 3.91
C GLY A 296 5.79 17.51 2.41
N LEU A 297 5.06 16.53 1.87
CA LEU A 297 4.90 16.34 0.43
C LEU A 297 4.30 17.58 -0.27
N GLY A 298 3.37 18.28 0.38
CA GLY A 298 2.72 19.47 -0.18
C GLY A 298 3.67 20.61 -0.51
N SER A 299 4.77 20.78 0.26
CA SER A 299 5.77 21.81 -0.01
C SER A 299 6.80 21.41 -1.08
N ALA A 300 6.88 20.14 -1.43
CA ALA A 300 7.86 19.60 -2.38
C ALA A 300 7.27 19.26 -3.74
N VAL A 301 5.96 19.05 -3.82
CA VAL A 301 5.26 18.96 -5.09
C VAL A 301 5.20 20.38 -5.68
N PRO A 302 5.70 20.61 -6.90
CA PRO A 302 5.60 21.93 -7.52
C PRO A 302 4.14 22.41 -7.54
N ALA A 303 3.90 23.63 -7.07
CA ALA A 303 2.55 24.24 -7.05
C ALA A 303 1.89 24.27 -8.44
N GLU A 304 2.72 24.29 -9.48
CA GLU A 304 2.32 24.24 -10.89
C GLU A 304 1.57 22.95 -11.27
N LEU A 305 1.80 21.85 -10.53
CA LEU A 305 1.08 20.58 -10.76
C LEU A 305 -0.34 20.59 -10.21
N GLY A 306 -0.69 21.57 -9.37
CA GLY A 306 -2.04 21.78 -8.86
C GLY A 306 -2.66 20.55 -8.17
N LEU A 307 -1.84 19.73 -7.52
CA LEU A 307 -2.28 18.50 -6.87
C LEU A 307 -2.99 18.80 -5.54
N ASP A 308 -4.30 18.84 -5.59
CA ASP A 308 -5.23 19.04 -4.48
C ASP A 308 -6.64 18.65 -4.97
N PRO A 309 -7.39 17.77 -4.34
CA PRO A 309 -7.30 17.23 -2.97
C PRO A 309 -6.38 16.01 -2.78
N VAL A 310 -6.13 15.67 -1.51
CA VAL A 310 -5.30 14.52 -1.11
C VAL A 310 -6.07 13.53 -0.24
N LEU A 311 -5.74 12.25 -0.44
CA LEU A 311 -6.20 11.11 0.35
C LEU A 311 -4.98 10.38 0.89
N ILE A 312 -4.90 10.24 2.22
CA ILE A 312 -3.79 9.55 2.90
C ILE A 312 -4.36 8.38 3.68
N VAL A 313 -3.90 7.18 3.39
CA VAL A 313 -4.36 5.94 4.05
C VAL A 313 -3.17 5.19 4.66
N PRO A 314 -3.33 4.59 5.86
CA PRO A 314 -2.28 3.79 6.48
C PRO A 314 -2.14 2.44 5.78
N LEU A 315 -0.92 1.94 5.65
CA LEU A 315 -0.62 0.55 5.33
C LEU A 315 -0.63 -0.24 6.65
N VAL A 316 -1.81 -0.68 7.06
CA VAL A 316 -1.99 -1.35 8.35
C VAL A 316 -1.53 -2.80 8.25
N GLY A 317 -0.47 -3.13 8.98
CA GLY A 317 0.01 -4.50 9.14
C GLY A 317 -0.60 -5.19 10.36
N THR A 318 -0.13 -6.42 10.62
CA THR A 318 -0.65 -7.26 11.71
C THR A 318 -0.30 -6.72 13.10
N ARG A 319 0.80 -5.97 13.24
CA ARG A 319 1.30 -5.46 14.52
C ARG A 319 1.37 -3.94 14.59
N GLN A 320 1.57 -3.29 13.47
CA GLN A 320 1.82 -1.84 13.39
C GLN A 320 1.44 -1.31 12.01
N VAL A 321 1.46 0.03 11.89
CA VAL A 321 1.33 0.69 10.59
C VAL A 321 2.69 0.65 9.90
N ASN A 322 2.77 -0.04 8.76
CA ASN A 322 4.00 -0.27 8.00
C ASN A 322 4.41 0.92 7.12
N GLY A 323 3.51 1.89 6.95
CA GLY A 323 3.73 3.07 6.12
C GLY A 323 2.44 3.78 5.79
N VAL A 324 2.49 4.67 4.81
CA VAL A 324 1.30 5.37 4.30
C VAL A 324 1.26 5.32 2.78
N LEU A 325 0.06 5.21 2.24
CA LEU A 325 -0.23 5.40 0.83
C LEU A 325 -0.94 6.75 0.68
N ILE A 326 -0.47 7.57 -0.24
CA ILE A 326 -0.96 8.90 -0.51
C ILE A 326 -1.45 8.94 -1.94
N ALA A 327 -2.67 9.38 -2.18
CA ALA A 327 -3.23 9.63 -3.49
C ALA A 327 -3.62 11.11 -3.62
N ALA A 328 -3.28 11.75 -4.72
CA ALA A 328 -3.62 13.13 -5.01
C ALA A 328 -4.25 13.26 -6.39
N ARG A 329 -5.22 14.17 -6.53
CA ARG A 329 -5.84 14.53 -7.81
C ARG A 329 -5.48 15.97 -8.15
N GLN A 330 -5.58 16.33 -9.43
CA GLN A 330 -5.51 17.73 -9.86
C GLN A 330 -6.71 18.52 -9.32
N ARG A 331 -6.49 19.80 -9.00
CA ARG A 331 -7.48 20.72 -8.40
C ARG A 331 -8.79 20.83 -9.19
N GLU A 332 -8.73 20.59 -10.49
CA GLU A 332 -9.89 20.65 -11.39
C GLU A 332 -10.76 19.39 -11.32
N ARG A 333 -10.27 18.30 -10.72
CA ARG A 333 -11.03 17.07 -10.55
C ARG A 333 -11.88 17.08 -9.29
N ALA A 334 -12.91 16.23 -9.28
CA ALA A 334 -13.77 16.05 -8.11
C ALA A 334 -12.95 15.60 -6.89
N ALA A 335 -13.28 16.14 -5.72
CA ALA A 335 -12.70 15.73 -4.45
C ALA A 335 -12.95 14.24 -4.18
N PHE A 336 -12.07 13.63 -3.39
CA PHE A 336 -12.25 12.24 -2.95
C PHE A 336 -13.51 12.11 -2.10
N THR A 337 -14.32 11.11 -2.39
CA THR A 337 -15.54 10.77 -1.64
C THR A 337 -15.23 9.87 -0.44
N ASP A 338 -16.22 9.64 0.43
CA ASP A 338 -16.08 8.64 1.51
C ASP A 338 -15.96 7.23 0.93
N ASP A 339 -16.62 6.95 -0.19
CA ASP A 339 -16.52 5.67 -0.90
C ASP A 339 -15.09 5.46 -1.46
N ASP A 340 -14.44 6.51 -2.00
CA ASP A 340 -13.03 6.46 -2.41
C ASP A 340 -12.11 6.16 -1.22
N LEU A 341 -12.36 6.81 -0.07
CA LEU A 341 -11.58 6.61 1.15
C LEU A 341 -11.68 5.16 1.64
N ASP A 342 -12.89 4.61 1.75
CA ASP A 342 -13.13 3.24 2.20
C ASP A 342 -12.49 2.21 1.25
N MET A 343 -12.60 2.44 -0.05
CA MET A 343 -12.07 1.57 -1.09
C MET A 343 -10.53 1.56 -1.07
N VAL A 344 -9.89 2.73 -1.06
CA VAL A 344 -8.42 2.84 -1.03
C VAL A 344 -7.86 2.33 0.28
N SER A 345 -8.57 2.53 1.41
CA SER A 345 -8.18 1.98 2.71
C SER A 345 -8.23 0.46 2.72
N GLY A 346 -9.27 -0.14 2.17
CA GLY A 346 -9.38 -1.60 2.03
C GLY A 346 -8.25 -2.18 1.16
N PHE A 347 -7.90 -1.51 0.08
CA PHE A 347 -6.79 -1.87 -0.80
C PHE A 347 -5.42 -1.74 -0.11
N ALA A 348 -5.19 -0.65 0.61
CA ALA A 348 -3.96 -0.40 1.36
C ALA A 348 -3.73 -1.48 2.44
N ASN A 349 -4.78 -1.88 3.17
CA ASN A 349 -4.70 -2.95 4.18
C ASN A 349 -4.31 -4.29 3.54
N GLN A 350 -4.90 -4.64 2.40
CA GLN A 350 -4.57 -5.87 1.69
C GLN A 350 -3.15 -5.85 1.13
N ALA A 351 -2.71 -4.71 0.59
CA ALA A 351 -1.35 -4.52 0.12
C ALA A 351 -0.33 -4.66 1.27
N SER A 352 -0.62 -4.07 2.44
CA SER A 352 0.23 -4.19 3.63
C SER A 352 0.41 -5.65 4.07
N LEU A 353 -0.68 -6.41 4.15
CA LEU A 353 -0.63 -7.84 4.48
C LEU A 353 0.21 -8.63 3.47
N ALA A 354 0.08 -8.31 2.19
CA ALA A 354 0.85 -8.97 1.13
C ALA A 354 2.35 -8.64 1.21
N LEU A 355 2.72 -7.41 1.58
CA LEU A 355 4.11 -7.02 1.85
C LEU A 355 4.68 -7.79 3.04
N GLU A 356 3.96 -7.87 4.15
CA GLU A 356 4.38 -8.64 5.34
C GLU A 356 4.62 -10.12 5.01
N LEU A 357 3.74 -10.74 4.23
CA LEU A 357 3.91 -12.12 3.78
C LEU A 357 5.16 -12.31 2.93
N THR A 358 5.49 -11.32 2.10
CA THR A 358 6.69 -11.35 1.26
C THR A 358 7.96 -11.23 2.11
N GLU A 359 7.99 -10.30 3.06
CA GLU A 359 9.10 -10.15 4.00
C GLU A 359 9.30 -11.41 4.84
N ALA A 360 8.24 -11.96 5.43
CA ALA A 360 8.29 -13.19 6.21
C ALA A 360 8.84 -14.37 5.40
N ARG A 361 8.47 -14.50 4.12
CA ARG A 361 9.02 -15.53 3.23
C ARG A 361 10.51 -15.35 2.96
N LEU A 362 10.94 -14.12 2.71
CA LEU A 362 12.36 -13.83 2.50
C LEU A 362 13.19 -14.13 3.74
N GLU A 363 12.68 -13.80 4.94
CA GLU A 363 13.32 -14.15 6.20
C GLU A 363 13.38 -15.67 6.41
N GLN A 364 12.31 -16.37 6.13
CA GLN A 364 12.27 -17.83 6.22
C GLN A 364 13.25 -18.50 5.24
N GLN A 365 13.35 -18.00 4.01
CA GLN A 365 14.33 -18.49 3.03
C GLN A 365 15.77 -18.24 3.50
N ARG A 366 16.06 -17.05 4.05
CA ARG A 366 17.39 -16.74 4.61
C ARG A 366 17.73 -17.66 5.77
N ALA A 367 16.77 -17.90 6.67
CA ALA A 367 16.94 -18.82 7.79
C ALA A 367 17.18 -20.25 7.32
N ALA A 368 16.40 -20.75 6.34
CA ALA A 368 16.59 -22.08 5.77
C ALA A 368 17.96 -22.27 5.10
N VAL A 369 18.45 -21.27 4.38
CA VAL A 369 19.80 -21.30 3.78
C VAL A 369 20.87 -21.29 4.85
N ALA A 370 20.70 -20.54 5.94
CA ALA A 370 21.64 -20.53 7.06
C ALA A 370 21.69 -21.91 7.76
N ASP A 371 20.54 -22.51 8.03
CA ASP A 371 20.42 -23.83 8.67
C ASP A 371 21.03 -24.95 7.81
N ASP A 372 20.81 -24.92 6.50
CA ASP A 372 21.41 -25.88 5.55
C ASP A 372 22.95 -25.75 5.51
N ARG A 373 23.48 -24.51 5.56
CA ARG A 373 24.93 -24.26 5.64
C ARG A 373 25.53 -24.79 6.95
N ASP A 374 24.86 -24.57 8.09
CA ASP A 374 25.30 -25.07 9.38
C ASP A 374 25.31 -26.60 9.42
N ARG A 375 24.28 -27.24 8.85
CA ARG A 375 24.21 -28.69 8.71
C ARG A 375 25.33 -29.24 7.82
N ILE A 376 25.57 -28.64 6.66
CA ILE A 376 26.68 -29.05 5.76
C ILE A 376 28.02 -28.92 6.47
N ALA A 377 28.25 -27.85 7.22
CA ALA A 377 29.46 -27.62 7.97
C ALA A 377 29.69 -28.69 9.07
N ALA A 378 28.62 -29.05 9.79
CA ALA A 378 28.68 -30.14 10.78
C ALA A 378 28.96 -31.49 10.13
N ASP A 379 28.29 -31.83 9.03
CA ASP A 379 28.50 -33.08 8.28
C ASP A 379 29.92 -33.20 7.74
N LEU A 380 30.51 -32.11 7.21
CA LEU A 380 31.88 -32.05 6.75
C LEU A 380 32.88 -32.25 7.90
N HIS A 381 32.60 -31.64 9.05
CA HIS A 381 33.46 -31.79 10.23
C HIS A 381 33.46 -33.22 10.76
N ASP A 382 32.28 -33.81 10.97
CA ASP A 382 32.14 -35.10 11.65
C ASP A 382 32.45 -36.30 10.76
N HIS A 383 32.19 -36.20 9.45
CA HIS A 383 32.39 -37.32 8.55
C HIS A 383 33.63 -37.22 7.71
N VAL A 384 33.99 -36.05 7.18
CA VAL A 384 35.12 -35.91 6.25
C VAL A 384 36.41 -35.69 7.02
N ILE A 385 36.46 -34.72 7.94
CA ILE A 385 37.65 -34.39 8.70
C ILE A 385 38.08 -35.57 9.57
N GLN A 386 37.12 -36.23 10.30
CA GLN A 386 37.45 -37.37 11.12
C GLN A 386 37.97 -38.57 10.34
N ARG A 387 37.43 -38.85 9.13
CA ARG A 387 37.96 -39.93 8.26
C ARG A 387 39.33 -39.64 7.73
N LEU A 388 39.59 -38.39 7.30
CA LEU A 388 40.92 -37.98 6.83
C LEU A 388 41.93 -38.05 7.98
N PHE A 389 41.58 -37.65 9.17
CA PHE A 389 42.43 -37.75 10.36
C PHE A 389 42.75 -39.21 10.71
N ALA A 390 41.75 -40.09 10.70
CA ALA A 390 41.94 -41.52 10.93
C ALA A 390 42.85 -42.17 9.86
N ALA A 391 42.71 -41.76 8.61
CA ALA A 391 43.59 -42.21 7.53
C ALA A 391 45.04 -41.71 7.73
N GLY A 392 45.22 -40.46 8.14
CA GLY A 392 46.53 -39.90 8.50
C GLY A 392 47.21 -40.65 9.60
N LEU A 393 46.48 -40.96 10.71
CA LEU A 393 47.01 -41.77 11.81
C LEU A 393 47.40 -43.20 11.38
N SER A 394 46.62 -43.85 10.52
CA SER A 394 46.92 -45.15 9.95
C SER A 394 48.21 -45.10 9.11
N LEU A 395 48.37 -44.10 8.26
CA LEU A 395 49.60 -43.90 7.46
C LEU A 395 50.81 -43.61 8.35
N GLN A 396 50.67 -42.83 9.44
CA GLN A 396 51.75 -42.61 10.41
C GLN A 396 52.18 -43.90 11.08
N SER A 397 51.29 -44.81 11.39
CA SER A 397 51.62 -46.14 11.96
C SER A 397 52.42 -46.95 10.97
N VAL A 398 52.06 -46.96 9.69
CA VAL A 398 52.78 -47.66 8.62
C VAL A 398 54.17 -47.05 8.40
N ALA A 399 54.28 -45.73 8.40
CA ALA A 399 55.56 -45.02 8.24
C ALA A 399 56.54 -45.37 9.37
N LYS A 400 56.08 -45.49 10.60
CA LYS A 400 56.92 -45.94 11.74
C LYS A 400 57.40 -47.34 11.60
N GLN A 401 56.63 -48.26 11.01
CA GLN A 401 57.08 -49.68 10.77
C GLN A 401 58.10 -49.81 9.66
N LEU A 402 58.05 -48.96 8.61
CA LEU A 402 58.95 -48.99 7.46
C LEU A 402 60.29 -48.34 7.73
N GLY A 403 60.40 -47.49 8.73
CA GLY A 403 61.66 -46.77 9.10
C GLY A 403 61.88 -45.51 8.24
N PRO A 404 62.49 -44.45 8.82
CA PRO A 404 62.54 -43.10 8.22
C PRO A 404 63.49 -42.95 7.00
N ARG A 405 64.26 -43.98 6.66
CA ARG A 405 65.26 -43.95 5.55
C ARG A 405 64.90 -44.81 4.34
N THR A 406 63.67 -45.25 4.23
CA THR A 406 63.20 -45.99 3.02
C THR A 406 62.45 -45.06 2.08
N SER A 407 62.59 -45.21 0.79
CA SER A 407 61.86 -44.38 -0.20
C SER A 407 60.34 -44.49 -0.07
N ALA A 408 59.83 -45.58 0.49
CA ALA A 408 58.47 -45.80 0.81
C ALA A 408 58.01 -44.97 2.06
N GLY A 409 58.88 -44.88 3.09
CA GLY A 409 58.67 -44.09 4.28
C GLY A 409 58.59 -42.58 3.99
N GLU A 410 59.50 -42.09 3.12
CA GLU A 410 59.48 -40.67 2.69
C GLU A 410 58.23 -40.31 1.92
N ARG A 411 57.73 -41.15 1.00
CA ARG A 411 56.50 -40.94 0.25
C ARG A 411 55.27 -40.96 1.14
N ILE A 412 55.25 -41.80 2.18
CA ILE A 412 54.14 -41.82 3.14
C ILE A 412 54.14 -40.55 4.00
N ALA A 413 55.30 -40.06 4.43
CA ALA A 413 55.44 -38.82 5.17
C ALA A 413 54.94 -37.59 4.35
N GLU A 414 55.27 -37.57 3.05
CA GLU A 414 54.77 -36.54 2.13
C GLU A 414 53.24 -36.59 1.98
N ASN A 415 52.65 -37.81 1.87
CA ASN A 415 51.17 -37.96 1.81
C ASN A 415 50.49 -37.54 3.10
N ILE A 416 51.10 -37.78 4.28
CA ILE A 416 50.57 -37.29 5.55
C ILE A 416 50.55 -35.76 5.58
N THR A 417 51.66 -35.14 5.15
CA THR A 417 51.72 -33.66 5.06
C THR A 417 50.64 -33.08 4.14
N ASN A 418 50.40 -33.73 2.99
CA ASN A 418 49.35 -33.34 2.05
C ASN A 418 47.94 -33.50 2.64
N LEU A 419 47.70 -34.58 3.43
CA LEU A 419 46.45 -34.78 4.14
C LEU A 419 46.21 -33.70 5.19
N ASP A 420 47.20 -33.35 5.98
CA ASP A 420 47.12 -32.31 7.01
C ASP A 420 46.86 -30.93 6.37
N GLN A 421 47.51 -30.64 5.24
CA GLN A 421 47.19 -29.42 4.48
C GLN A 421 45.76 -29.42 3.94
N THR A 422 45.28 -30.56 3.44
CA THR A 422 43.89 -30.69 2.93
C THR A 422 42.87 -30.49 4.06
N ILE A 423 43.11 -31.09 5.23
CA ILE A 423 42.28 -30.91 6.43
C ILE A 423 42.23 -29.43 6.83
N SER A 424 43.38 -28.76 6.83
CA SER A 424 43.49 -27.33 7.13
C SER A 424 42.74 -26.46 6.12
N GLN A 425 42.81 -26.77 4.82
CA GLN A 425 42.08 -26.08 3.76
C GLN A 425 40.57 -26.28 3.91
N ILE A 426 40.11 -27.49 4.19
CA ILE A 426 38.70 -27.79 4.43
C ILE A 426 38.19 -27.00 5.65
N ARG A 427 38.93 -27.01 6.76
CA ARG A 427 38.60 -26.20 7.95
C ARG A 427 38.46 -24.71 7.59
N THR A 428 39.41 -24.16 6.85
CA THR A 428 39.39 -22.76 6.41
C THR A 428 38.19 -22.44 5.51
N THR A 429 37.80 -23.39 4.65
CA THR A 429 36.66 -23.23 3.75
C THR A 429 35.33 -23.28 4.51
N ILE A 430 35.19 -24.20 5.46
CA ILE A 430 34.05 -24.26 6.38
C ILE A 430 33.92 -22.94 7.16
N PHE A 431 35.04 -22.41 7.63
CA PHE A 431 35.12 -21.13 8.34
C PHE A 431 34.69 -19.95 7.46
N LYS A 432 35.09 -19.92 6.19
CA LYS A 432 34.66 -18.88 5.23
C LYS A 432 33.16 -18.96 4.91
N LEU A 433 32.61 -20.16 4.84
CA LEU A 433 31.17 -20.39 4.66
C LEU A 433 30.33 -19.82 5.84
N HIS A 434 30.82 -19.98 7.09
CA HIS A 434 30.19 -19.36 8.26
C HIS A 434 30.29 -17.82 8.27
N ARG A 435 31.41 -17.22 7.80
CA ARG A 435 31.61 -15.77 7.74
C ARG A 435 30.83 -15.06 6.62
N ALA A 436 30.49 -15.76 5.54
CA ALA A 436 29.75 -15.19 4.41
C ALA A 436 28.26 -14.94 4.71
N SER A 437 27.75 -15.45 5.83
CA SER A 437 26.44 -15.09 6.38
C SER A 437 26.53 -13.73 7.09
N GLY A 438 26.72 -12.66 6.32
CA GLY A 438 26.84 -11.28 6.78
C GLY A 438 25.64 -10.75 7.58
N ALA A 439 25.34 -11.38 8.70
CA ALA A 439 24.48 -10.86 9.73
C ALA A 439 25.34 -10.19 10.80
N VAL A 440 25.07 -8.97 11.09
CA VAL A 440 25.60 -8.12 12.18
C VAL A 440 25.16 -8.65 13.56
N THR A 441 25.15 -9.95 13.75
CA THR A 441 25.09 -10.64 15.04
C THR A 441 25.84 -11.95 14.91
N SER A 442 27.18 -11.92 14.89
CA SER A 442 27.93 -13.10 15.26
C SER A 442 27.62 -13.37 16.73
N GLY A 443 26.74 -14.33 17.02
CA GLY A 443 26.45 -14.76 18.37
C GLY A 443 27.75 -15.17 19.09
N LEU A 444 27.71 -15.37 20.41
CA LEU A 444 28.89 -15.62 21.26
C LEU A 444 29.86 -16.66 20.68
N ARG A 445 29.35 -17.71 20.02
CA ARG A 445 30.17 -18.73 19.36
C ARG A 445 31.03 -18.17 18.21
N GLY A 446 30.49 -17.28 17.39
CA GLY A 446 31.24 -16.63 16.31
C GLY A 446 32.35 -15.73 16.85
N ARG A 447 32.05 -14.97 17.90
CA ARG A 447 33.02 -14.08 18.58
C ARG A 447 34.16 -14.87 19.24
N ILE A 448 33.88 -16.07 19.78
CA ILE A 448 34.91 -16.99 20.32
C ILE A 448 35.87 -17.44 19.20
N LEU A 449 35.31 -17.81 18.06
CA LEU A 449 36.11 -18.22 16.89
C LEU A 449 36.95 -17.07 16.31
N ASP A 450 36.46 -15.84 16.37
CA ASP A 450 37.20 -14.64 15.99
C ASP A 450 38.42 -14.43 16.90
N VAL A 451 38.27 -14.63 18.22
CA VAL A 451 39.38 -14.57 19.18
C VAL A 451 40.45 -15.63 18.88
N LEU A 452 40.06 -16.87 18.56
CA LEU A 452 41.01 -17.92 18.19
C LEU A 452 41.78 -17.57 16.90
N THR A 453 41.08 -17.03 15.92
CA THR A 453 41.68 -16.59 14.65
C THR A 453 42.67 -15.44 14.85
N GLU A 454 42.36 -14.50 15.72
CA GLU A 454 43.21 -13.37 16.08
C GLU A 454 44.53 -13.82 16.72
N VAL A 455 44.48 -14.84 17.60
CA VAL A 455 45.63 -15.28 18.39
C VAL A 455 46.45 -16.37 17.70
N THR A 456 45.89 -17.11 16.75
CA THR A 456 46.59 -18.21 15.99
C THR A 456 47.94 -17.82 15.41
N PRO A 457 48.13 -16.63 14.78
CA PRO A 457 49.44 -16.24 14.27
C PRO A 457 50.51 -16.09 15.36
N ALA A 458 50.14 -15.68 16.56
CA ALA A 458 51.03 -15.51 17.70
C ALA A 458 51.36 -16.84 18.39
N LEU A 459 50.47 -17.81 18.32
CA LEU A 459 50.69 -19.18 18.82
C LEU A 459 51.59 -20.02 17.92
N GLY A 460 51.58 -19.81 16.61
CA GLY A 460 52.27 -20.62 15.61
C GLY A 460 51.56 -21.94 15.25
N PHE A 461 50.43 -22.23 15.92
CA PHE A 461 49.59 -23.41 15.67
C PHE A 461 48.11 -23.04 15.89
N SER A 462 47.19 -23.84 15.38
CA SER A 462 45.74 -23.66 15.61
C SER A 462 45.29 -24.44 16.86
N PRO A 463 44.72 -23.80 17.90
CA PRO A 463 44.15 -24.50 19.05
C PRO A 463 42.97 -25.39 18.64
N GLU A 464 42.87 -26.59 19.24
CA GLU A 464 41.67 -27.42 19.10
C GLU A 464 40.54 -26.80 19.93
N ILE A 465 39.33 -26.66 19.34
CA ILE A 465 38.18 -26.13 20.05
C ILE A 465 37.00 -27.10 20.04
N ARG A 466 36.33 -27.24 21.19
CA ARG A 466 35.14 -28.03 21.37
C ARG A 466 34.05 -27.20 22.06
N PHE A 467 32.80 -27.35 21.62
CA PHE A 467 31.66 -26.72 22.20
C PHE A 467 30.65 -27.78 22.64
N THR A 468 30.09 -27.63 23.85
CA THR A 468 29.08 -28.53 24.40
C THR A 468 27.96 -27.73 25.04
N GLY A 469 26.70 -27.95 24.62
CA GLY A 469 25.52 -27.29 25.15
C GLY A 469 25.09 -26.04 24.38
N PRO A 470 23.95 -25.39 24.78
CA PRO A 470 23.28 -24.31 24.07
C PRO A 470 23.89 -22.92 24.36
N LEU A 471 25.12 -22.69 23.93
CA LEU A 471 25.92 -21.50 24.25
C LEU A 471 25.23 -20.16 23.89
N GLN A 472 24.55 -20.12 22.76
CA GLN A 472 23.96 -18.87 22.23
C GLN A 472 22.64 -18.46 22.90
N SER A 473 21.87 -19.42 23.38
CA SER A 473 20.53 -19.15 23.92
C SER A 473 20.48 -18.98 25.43
N VAL A 474 21.56 -19.37 26.13
CA VAL A 474 21.56 -19.46 27.58
C VAL A 474 22.59 -18.55 28.25
N VAL A 475 23.67 -18.16 27.55
CA VAL A 475 24.72 -17.31 28.13
C VAL A 475 24.36 -15.84 27.98
N PRO A 476 24.18 -15.08 29.09
CA PRO A 476 23.98 -13.62 29.06
C PRO A 476 25.17 -12.88 28.43
N ASP A 477 24.91 -11.73 27.82
CA ASP A 477 25.91 -10.96 27.07
C ASP A 477 27.10 -10.52 27.93
N ASP A 478 26.86 -10.12 29.17
CA ASP A 478 27.90 -9.70 30.12
C ASP A 478 28.85 -10.85 30.51
N ILE A 479 28.30 -12.04 30.69
CA ILE A 479 29.10 -13.27 30.93
C ILE A 479 29.86 -13.65 29.64
N GLY A 480 29.22 -13.46 28.47
CA GLY A 480 29.84 -13.69 27.17
C GLY A 480 31.04 -12.79 26.91
N GLU A 481 30.96 -11.51 27.24
CA GLU A 481 32.08 -10.55 27.17
C GLU A 481 33.25 -10.96 28.07
N ASP A 482 32.96 -11.36 29.32
CA ASP A 482 34.01 -11.81 30.25
C ASP A 482 34.64 -13.12 29.79
N LEU A 483 33.87 -14.08 29.24
CA LEU A 483 34.38 -15.31 28.61
C LEU A 483 35.38 -15.00 27.50
N LEU A 484 35.05 -14.10 26.58
CA LEU A 484 35.94 -13.71 25.45
C LEU A 484 37.23 -13.06 25.95
N ALA A 485 37.12 -12.22 26.97
CA ALA A 485 38.30 -11.57 27.57
C ALA A 485 39.22 -12.60 28.26
N VAL A 486 38.65 -13.58 28.98
CA VAL A 486 39.40 -14.67 29.64
C VAL A 486 40.05 -15.57 28.59
N LEU A 487 39.32 -15.94 27.54
CA LEU A 487 39.88 -16.78 26.45
C LEU A 487 41.07 -16.08 25.76
N ARG A 488 40.93 -14.78 25.43
CA ARG A 488 42.01 -14.00 24.81
C ARG A 488 43.24 -13.94 25.72
N GLU A 489 43.07 -13.68 26.99
CA GLU A 489 44.16 -13.62 27.96
C GLU A 489 44.81 -14.99 28.14
N ALA A 490 44.03 -16.09 28.24
CA ALA A 490 44.56 -17.47 28.38
C ALA A 490 45.43 -17.84 27.17
N LEU A 491 44.92 -17.62 25.93
CA LEU A 491 45.68 -17.92 24.69
C LEU A 491 46.91 -17.03 24.52
N SER A 492 46.80 -15.74 24.91
CA SER A 492 47.96 -14.84 24.90
C SER A 492 49.03 -15.27 25.88
N ASN A 493 48.67 -15.82 27.03
CA ASN A 493 49.62 -16.38 28.00
C ASN A 493 50.32 -17.62 27.43
N ILE A 494 49.60 -18.48 26.72
CA ILE A 494 50.21 -19.62 26.03
C ILE A 494 51.22 -19.16 25.00
N ALA A 495 50.84 -18.21 24.11
CA ALA A 495 51.71 -17.68 23.08
C ALA A 495 52.99 -17.03 23.62
N ARG A 496 52.94 -16.37 24.79
CA ARG A 496 54.05 -15.60 25.35
C ARG A 496 54.93 -16.42 26.32
N HIS A 497 54.36 -17.43 26.98
CA HIS A 497 55.00 -18.01 28.18
C HIS A 497 55.09 -19.54 28.17
N ALA A 498 54.22 -20.23 27.40
CA ALA A 498 54.13 -21.68 27.54
C ALA A 498 55.14 -22.45 26.70
N ASN A 499 55.63 -21.84 25.57
CA ASN A 499 56.43 -22.56 24.58
C ASN A 499 55.77 -23.90 24.18
N ALA A 500 54.45 -23.87 23.98
CA ALA A 500 53.62 -25.01 23.70
C ALA A 500 53.64 -25.32 22.19
N GLU A 501 53.45 -26.59 21.84
CA GLU A 501 53.28 -27.05 20.45
C GLU A 501 51.80 -27.30 20.13
N SER A 502 50.94 -27.43 21.16
CA SER A 502 49.49 -27.60 21.02
C SER A 502 48.70 -27.00 22.21
N ALA A 503 47.46 -26.60 21.94
CA ALA A 503 46.52 -26.21 22.97
C ALA A 503 45.08 -26.67 22.61
N ALA A 504 44.31 -27.02 23.63
CA ALA A 504 42.90 -27.39 23.49
C ALA A 504 42.03 -26.44 24.32
N VAL A 505 40.92 -26.01 23.72
CA VAL A 505 39.88 -25.16 24.32
C VAL A 505 38.59 -25.92 24.32
N ASP A 506 38.00 -26.16 25.50
CA ASP A 506 36.69 -26.77 25.65
C ASP A 506 35.76 -25.77 26.33
N ILE A 507 34.61 -25.50 25.72
CA ILE A 507 33.59 -24.58 26.25
C ILE A 507 32.30 -25.37 26.42
N SER A 508 31.86 -25.56 27.64
CA SER A 508 30.66 -26.32 27.95
C SER A 508 29.68 -25.50 28.75
N VAL A 509 28.39 -25.67 28.42
CA VAL A 509 27.27 -24.98 29.05
C VAL A 509 26.22 -26.00 29.48
N HIS A 510 26.00 -26.04 30.80
CA HIS A 510 24.93 -26.78 31.47
C HIS A 510 24.31 -25.83 32.49
N ASP A 511 24.32 -26.19 33.78
CA ASP A 511 23.96 -25.26 34.85
C ASP A 511 25.10 -24.27 35.15
N VAL A 512 26.29 -24.54 34.62
CA VAL A 512 27.51 -23.75 34.77
C VAL A 512 28.16 -23.60 33.39
N LEU A 513 28.58 -22.41 33.03
CA LEU A 513 29.48 -22.16 31.92
C LEU A 513 30.91 -22.48 32.33
N THR A 514 31.56 -23.38 31.62
CA THR A 514 32.95 -23.75 31.83
C THR A 514 33.78 -23.47 30.60
N LEU A 515 34.84 -22.67 30.74
CA LEU A 515 35.93 -22.56 29.80
C LEU A 515 37.13 -23.34 30.31
N HIS A 516 37.56 -24.36 29.60
CA HIS A 516 38.68 -25.18 29.91
C HIS A 516 39.75 -25.01 28.82
N VAL A 517 40.96 -24.62 29.20
CA VAL A 517 42.09 -24.39 28.28
C VAL A 517 43.28 -25.20 28.79
N VAL A 518 43.81 -26.03 27.95
CA VAL A 518 44.95 -26.91 28.26
C VAL A 518 46.05 -26.68 27.21
N ASP A 519 47.30 -26.50 27.64
CA ASP A 519 48.49 -26.46 26.80
C ASP A 519 49.49 -27.58 27.17
N ASP A 520 50.37 -27.95 26.26
CA ASP A 520 51.43 -28.95 26.44
C ASP A 520 52.81 -28.31 26.71
N GLY A 521 52.86 -27.05 27.10
CA GLY A 521 54.08 -26.26 27.27
C GLY A 521 54.83 -26.53 28.58
N ILE A 522 55.70 -25.61 28.98
CA ILE A 522 56.56 -25.72 30.16
C ILE A 522 55.83 -25.56 31.49
N GLY A 523 54.52 -25.14 31.47
CA GLY A 523 53.73 -24.85 32.66
C GLY A 523 54.08 -23.50 33.27
N ILE A 524 53.35 -23.12 34.37
CA ILE A 524 53.52 -21.84 35.04
C ILE A 524 54.71 -21.87 36.01
N PRO A 525 55.74 -21.03 35.88
CA PRO A 525 56.83 -20.93 36.84
C PRO A 525 56.33 -20.39 38.18
N ALA A 526 57.01 -20.81 39.29
CA ALA A 526 56.63 -20.42 40.67
C ALA A 526 56.75 -18.89 40.94
N ILE A 527 57.37 -18.13 40.06
CA ILE A 527 57.63 -16.70 40.22
C ILE A 527 57.18 -15.97 38.93
N THR A 528 55.92 -15.58 38.84
CA THR A 528 55.46 -14.72 37.74
C THR A 528 54.53 -13.61 38.29
N ARG A 529 54.61 -12.43 37.65
CA ARG A 529 53.63 -11.32 37.89
C ARG A 529 52.22 -11.84 37.60
N ARG A 530 51.39 -11.92 38.64
CA ARG A 530 50.05 -12.55 38.61
C ARG A 530 48.93 -11.65 38.08
N SER A 531 49.22 -10.58 37.37
CA SER A 531 48.17 -9.58 36.99
C SER A 531 47.12 -10.17 36.06
N GLY A 532 47.47 -10.95 35.05
CA GLY A 532 46.54 -11.59 34.12
C GLY A 532 45.65 -12.65 34.79
N LEU A 533 46.25 -13.53 35.61
CA LEU A 533 45.52 -14.53 36.36
C LEU A 533 44.55 -13.89 37.37
N ALA A 534 45.00 -12.81 38.06
CA ALA A 534 44.15 -12.08 38.99
C ALA A 534 42.94 -11.43 38.28
N ASN A 535 43.12 -10.88 37.09
CA ASN A 535 42.03 -10.33 36.30
C ASN A 535 41.04 -11.40 35.83
N MET A 536 41.52 -12.57 35.40
CA MET A 536 40.66 -13.69 35.01
C MET A 536 39.88 -14.25 36.23
N ALA A 537 40.49 -14.31 37.42
CA ALA A 537 39.82 -14.70 38.66
C ALA A 537 38.73 -13.69 39.07
N ALA A 538 39.07 -12.39 39.05
CA ALA A 538 38.10 -11.32 39.37
C ALA A 538 36.88 -11.31 38.43
N ARG A 539 37.06 -11.69 37.14
CA ARG A 539 35.95 -11.84 36.19
C ARG A 539 35.06 -13.04 36.55
N ALA A 540 35.62 -14.17 36.99
CA ALA A 540 34.83 -15.30 37.50
C ALA A 540 34.04 -14.94 38.74
N GLU A 541 34.71 -14.32 39.73
CA GLU A 541 34.12 -13.93 41.03
C GLU A 541 32.97 -12.94 40.88
N ARG A 542 33.03 -12.01 39.89
CA ARG A 542 31.95 -11.07 39.59
C ARG A 542 30.62 -11.75 39.30
N HIS A 543 30.67 -12.94 38.74
CA HIS A 543 29.50 -13.75 38.38
C HIS A 543 29.28 -14.92 39.35
N GLY A 544 29.95 -14.93 40.53
CA GLY A 544 29.84 -16.01 41.53
C GLY A 544 30.52 -17.30 41.11
N GLY A 545 31.47 -17.22 40.19
CA GLY A 545 32.26 -18.34 39.67
C GLY A 545 33.65 -18.40 40.27
N ALA A 546 34.52 -19.24 39.68
CA ALA A 546 35.89 -19.43 40.11
C ALA A 546 36.86 -19.67 38.95
N LEU A 547 38.12 -19.32 39.16
CA LEU A 547 39.23 -19.69 38.29
C LEU A 547 40.12 -20.70 39.00
N ARG A 548 40.40 -21.82 38.34
CA ARG A 548 41.39 -22.83 38.79
C ARG A 548 42.46 -22.93 37.73
N VAL A 549 43.70 -22.89 38.17
CA VAL A 549 44.87 -23.11 37.31
C VAL A 549 45.76 -24.17 37.95
N THR A 550 45.99 -25.23 37.21
CA THR A 550 46.76 -26.40 37.66
C THR A 550 47.86 -26.75 36.65
N ARG A 551 48.83 -27.52 37.08
CA ARG A 551 49.82 -28.08 36.18
C ARG A 551 49.18 -29.30 35.49
N GLY A 552 49.27 -29.38 34.15
CA GLY A 552 48.75 -30.51 33.40
C GLY A 552 49.44 -31.84 33.69
N ASP A 553 48.78 -32.97 33.49
CA ASP A 553 49.27 -34.32 33.81
C ASP A 553 50.52 -34.74 33.06
N ARG A 554 50.82 -34.16 31.90
CA ARG A 554 51.98 -34.48 31.02
C ARG A 554 53.00 -33.35 30.88
N ALA A 555 52.97 -32.32 31.67
CA ALA A 555 53.53 -30.97 31.57
C ALA A 555 52.52 -29.98 30.96
N GLY A 556 52.82 -28.65 31.04
CA GLY A 556 51.90 -27.61 30.57
C GLY A 556 50.99 -27.06 31.65
N THR A 557 50.00 -26.27 31.23
CA THR A 557 49.03 -25.61 32.11
C THR A 557 47.62 -26.04 31.77
N GLU A 558 46.83 -26.27 32.82
CA GLU A 558 45.39 -26.48 32.72
C GLU A 558 44.67 -25.31 33.43
N LEU A 559 43.84 -24.58 32.70
CA LEU A 559 43.04 -23.46 33.18
C LEU A 559 41.57 -23.83 33.08
N ALA A 560 40.84 -23.73 34.17
CA ALA A 560 39.39 -23.89 34.23
C ALA A 560 38.75 -22.61 34.83
N TRP A 561 37.98 -21.92 34.02
CA TRP A 561 37.17 -20.77 34.42
C TRP A 561 35.72 -21.18 34.40
N THR A 562 35.02 -21.02 35.53
CA THR A 562 33.66 -21.50 35.70
C THR A 562 32.77 -20.40 36.25
N VAL A 563 31.55 -20.28 35.68
CA VAL A 563 30.55 -19.28 36.08
C VAL A 563 29.17 -19.91 36.07
N PRO A 564 28.38 -19.82 37.18
CA PRO A 564 27.01 -20.31 37.18
C PRO A 564 26.13 -19.50 36.24
N ILE A 565 25.27 -20.18 35.47
CA ILE A 565 24.28 -19.57 34.61
C ILE A 565 22.94 -19.69 35.33
N ARG A 566 22.34 -18.56 35.66
CA ARG A 566 21.04 -18.45 36.33
C ARG A 566 19.94 -18.12 35.35
#